data_393473dff571c555b5ab9cc9c04d7d48
#
_entry.id   393473dff571c555b5ab9cc9c04d7d48
#
_cell.length_a   1.000
_cell.length_b   1.000
_cell.length_c   1.000
_cell.angle_alpha   90.00
_cell.angle_beta   90.00
_cell.angle_gamma   90.00
#
_symmetry.space_group_name_H-M   'P 1'
#
loop_
_entity.id
_entity.type
_entity.pdbx_description
1 polymer ?
#
loop_
_entity_poly.entity_id
_entity_poly.type
_entity_poly.pdbx_seq_one_letter_code
_entity_poly.pdbx_strand_id
1 'polypeptide(L)'
;MQYTWEDVDNEVKLLRSAWKIGNAGKARTAARRAVGMAIGIWLEKHPRPEYGSSFMNFVETLSWDESAPPNVRGAAERLCGKTSDPRKTAFSIDPMEDAETILDWIRSIQ
;
A
#
# COMPACT_ATOMS: atom_id res chain seq x y z
N MET A 1 -9.05 8.72 -13.31
CA MET A 1 -7.92 7.99 -13.89
C MET A 1 -8.01 6.53 -13.47
N GLN A 2 -7.93 5.63 -14.41
CA GLN A 2 -8.14 4.21 -14.13
C GLN A 2 -6.84 3.44 -14.22
N TYR A 3 -6.56 2.65 -13.20
CA TYR A 3 -5.46 1.71 -13.21
C TYR A 3 -6.00 0.30 -13.40
N THR A 4 -5.14 -0.58 -13.93
CA THR A 4 -5.44 -2.00 -14.11
C THR A 4 -4.55 -2.82 -13.19
N TRP A 5 -4.92 -4.09 -12.99
CA TRP A 5 -4.07 -5.01 -12.23
C TRP A 5 -2.72 -5.24 -12.93
N GLU A 6 -2.67 -5.07 -14.27
CA GLU A 6 -1.40 -5.11 -15.00
C GLU A 6 -0.48 -3.96 -14.56
N ASP A 7 -1.04 -2.76 -14.35
CA ASP A 7 -0.28 -1.62 -13.84
C ASP A 7 0.29 -1.92 -12.44
N VAL A 8 -0.52 -2.55 -11.58
CA VAL A 8 -0.10 -2.96 -10.25
C VAL A 8 1.05 -3.98 -10.36
N ASP A 9 0.91 -4.97 -11.23
CA ASP A 9 1.93 -6.00 -11.42
C ASP A 9 3.25 -5.41 -11.91
N ASN A 10 3.19 -4.41 -12.80
CA ASN A 10 4.39 -3.73 -13.27
C ASN A 10 5.10 -2.98 -12.15
N GLU A 11 4.36 -2.31 -11.25
CA GLU A 11 4.96 -1.67 -10.08
C GLU A 11 5.54 -2.69 -9.10
N VAL A 12 4.89 -3.83 -8.93
CA VAL A 12 5.41 -4.92 -8.09
C VAL A 12 6.74 -5.45 -8.64
N LYS A 13 6.89 -5.52 -9.96
CA LYS A 13 8.17 -5.89 -10.58
C LYS A 13 9.27 -4.89 -10.23
N LEU A 14 8.96 -3.60 -10.27
CA LEU A 14 9.91 -2.56 -9.88
C LEU A 14 10.26 -2.66 -8.40
N LEU A 15 9.27 -2.90 -7.56
CA LEU A 15 9.45 -3.13 -6.13
C LEU A 15 10.40 -4.31 -5.89
N ARG A 16 10.14 -5.43 -6.54
CA ARG A 16 10.94 -6.65 -6.37
C ARG A 16 12.38 -6.41 -6.80
N SER A 17 12.58 -5.74 -7.93
CA SER A 17 13.92 -5.42 -8.42
C SER A 17 14.68 -4.51 -7.46
N ALA A 18 14.05 -3.45 -6.97
CA ALA A 18 14.66 -2.53 -6.03
C ALA A 18 15.01 -3.21 -4.71
N TRP A 19 14.10 -4.06 -4.21
CA TRP A 19 14.31 -4.79 -2.97
C TRP A 19 15.49 -5.77 -3.09
N LYS A 20 15.57 -6.46 -4.23
CA LYS A 20 16.61 -7.45 -4.50
C LYS A 20 18.02 -6.82 -4.51
N ILE A 21 18.15 -5.61 -5.03
CA ILE A 21 19.46 -4.92 -5.08
C ILE A 21 19.73 -4.09 -3.83
N GLY A 22 18.87 -4.14 -2.83
CA GLY A 22 19.07 -3.42 -1.58
C GLY A 22 18.71 -1.94 -1.60
N ASN A 23 18.00 -1.47 -2.63
CA ASN A 23 17.55 -0.07 -2.69
C ASN A 23 16.24 0.09 -1.95
N ALA A 24 16.33 0.21 -0.61
CA ALA A 24 15.16 0.26 0.26
C ALA A 24 14.25 1.46 0.00
N GLY A 25 14.83 2.62 -0.29
CA GLY A 25 14.05 3.83 -0.58
C GLY A 25 13.19 3.68 -1.83
N LYS A 26 13.79 3.17 -2.91
CA LYS A 26 13.07 2.93 -4.15
C LYS A 26 12.02 1.83 -3.97
N ALA A 27 12.34 0.79 -3.19
CA ALA A 27 11.39 -0.28 -2.88
C ALA A 27 10.17 0.25 -2.14
N ARG A 28 10.34 1.12 -1.14
CA ARG A 28 9.23 1.72 -0.41
C ARG A 28 8.35 2.57 -1.32
N THR A 29 8.94 3.34 -2.23
CA THR A 29 8.21 4.16 -3.18
C THR A 29 7.37 3.28 -4.11
N ALA A 30 7.98 2.25 -4.68
CA ALA A 30 7.26 1.32 -5.56
C ALA A 30 6.14 0.58 -4.82
N ALA A 31 6.37 0.18 -3.56
CA ALA A 31 5.35 -0.47 -2.74
C ALA A 31 4.13 0.45 -2.52
N ARG A 32 4.35 1.71 -2.18
CA ARG A 32 3.27 2.69 -2.00
C ARG A 32 2.48 2.90 -3.29
N ARG A 33 3.17 2.94 -4.43
CA ARG A 33 2.52 3.12 -5.73
C ARG A 33 1.68 1.90 -6.09
N ALA A 34 2.22 0.70 -5.94
CA ALA A 34 1.49 -0.53 -6.22
C ALA A 34 0.22 -0.64 -5.35
N VAL A 35 0.36 -0.39 -4.07
CA VAL A 35 -0.76 -0.43 -3.12
C VAL A 35 -1.77 0.68 -3.45
N GLY A 36 -1.29 1.89 -3.74
CA GLY A 36 -2.17 3.00 -4.11
C GLY A 36 -2.99 2.71 -5.34
N MET A 37 -2.38 2.14 -6.38
CA MET A 37 -3.09 1.72 -7.59
C MET A 37 -4.16 0.69 -7.29
N ALA A 38 -3.83 -0.33 -6.49
CA ALA A 38 -4.76 -1.40 -6.13
C ALA A 38 -5.95 -0.86 -5.33
N ILE A 39 -5.70 0.04 -4.38
CA ILE A 39 -6.78 0.70 -3.63
C ILE A 39 -7.67 1.50 -4.59
N GLY A 40 -7.06 2.21 -5.54
CA GLY A 40 -7.80 2.96 -6.56
C GLY A 40 -8.73 2.07 -7.37
N ILE A 41 -8.26 0.88 -7.77
CA ILE A 41 -9.08 -0.09 -8.49
C ILE A 41 -10.27 -0.54 -7.61
N TRP A 42 -10.00 -0.85 -6.35
CA TRP A 42 -11.05 -1.26 -5.40
C TRP A 42 -12.09 -0.15 -5.20
N LEU A 43 -11.64 1.10 -5.07
CA LEU A 43 -12.52 2.24 -4.84
C LEU A 43 -13.46 2.52 -6.02
N GLU A 44 -13.10 2.13 -7.23
CA GLU A 44 -13.98 2.28 -8.39
C GLU A 44 -15.26 1.46 -8.23
N LYS A 45 -15.15 0.28 -7.61
CA LYS A 45 -16.30 -0.59 -7.36
C LYS A 45 -16.95 -0.35 -6.00
N HIS A 46 -16.18 0.18 -5.05
CA HIS A 46 -16.61 0.39 -3.67
C HIS A 46 -16.24 1.81 -3.23
N PRO A 47 -16.94 2.85 -3.77
CA PRO A 47 -16.56 4.24 -3.46
C PRO A 47 -16.58 4.54 -1.97
N ARG A 48 -15.48 5.12 -1.50
CA ARG A 48 -15.26 5.50 -0.10
C ARG A 48 -14.67 6.91 -0.09
N PRO A 49 -15.51 7.98 0.06
CA PRO A 49 -15.02 9.36 -0.04
C PRO A 49 -13.90 9.71 0.93
N GLU A 50 -13.85 9.07 2.09
CA GLU A 50 -12.82 9.31 3.10
C GLU A 50 -11.40 8.96 2.62
N TYR A 51 -11.28 8.18 1.56
CA TYR A 51 -9.97 7.84 1.01
C TYR A 51 -9.32 8.98 0.22
N GLY A 52 -10.10 10.00 -0.17
CA GLY A 52 -9.55 11.12 -0.94
C GLY A 52 -9.20 10.72 -2.37
N SER A 53 -8.16 11.35 -2.93
CA SER A 53 -7.84 11.22 -4.35
C SER A 53 -6.36 10.94 -4.67
N SER A 54 -5.49 10.85 -3.69
CA SER A 54 -4.06 10.60 -3.91
C SER A 54 -3.65 9.24 -3.35
N PHE A 55 -2.58 8.66 -3.88
CA PHE A 55 -2.05 7.38 -3.39
C PHE A 55 -1.67 7.46 -1.90
N MET A 56 -1.08 8.55 -1.47
CA MET A 56 -0.72 8.71 -0.06
C MET A 56 -1.96 8.78 0.83
N ASN A 57 -3.00 9.47 0.37
CA ASN A 57 -4.27 9.48 1.09
C ASN A 57 -4.88 8.08 1.17
N PHE A 58 -4.78 7.30 0.09
CA PHE A 58 -5.29 5.93 0.06
C PHE A 58 -4.59 5.06 1.10
N VAL A 59 -3.27 5.08 1.12
CA VAL A 59 -2.48 4.26 2.04
C VAL A 59 -2.68 4.71 3.48
N GLU A 60 -2.69 6.02 3.73
CA GLU A 60 -2.91 6.57 5.07
C GLU A 60 -4.30 6.19 5.61
N THR A 61 -5.33 6.35 4.79
CA THR A 61 -6.71 6.02 5.22
C THR A 61 -6.84 4.53 5.51
N LEU A 62 -6.22 3.68 4.70
CA LEU A 62 -6.24 2.24 4.94
C LEU A 62 -5.62 1.88 6.30
N SER A 63 -4.63 2.65 6.75
CA SER A 63 -3.95 2.38 8.02
C SER A 63 -4.86 2.49 9.24
N TRP A 64 -5.99 3.19 9.12
CA TRP A 64 -6.95 3.34 10.22
C TRP A 64 -8.39 2.96 9.82
N ASP A 65 -8.58 2.31 8.69
CA ASP A 65 -9.90 1.82 8.24
C ASP A 65 -10.24 0.55 9.02
N GLU A 66 -11.20 0.66 9.94
CA GLU A 66 -11.60 -0.45 10.78
C GLU A 66 -12.20 -1.64 10.03
N SER A 67 -12.63 -1.45 8.78
CA SER A 67 -13.12 -2.55 7.95
C SER A 67 -11.99 -3.43 7.42
N ALA A 68 -10.73 -2.96 7.49
CA ALA A 68 -9.57 -3.73 7.09
C ALA A 68 -9.03 -4.55 8.27
N PRO A 69 -8.48 -5.75 8.02
CA PRO A 69 -7.86 -6.54 9.07
C PRO A 69 -6.68 -5.84 9.73
N PRO A 70 -6.39 -6.12 11.01
CA PRO A 70 -5.27 -5.47 11.71
C PRO A 70 -3.92 -5.61 11.02
N ASN A 71 -3.62 -6.77 10.40
CA ASN A 71 -2.37 -6.96 9.69
C ASN A 71 -2.26 -6.05 8.45
N VAL A 72 -3.38 -5.83 7.77
CA VAL A 72 -3.44 -4.92 6.61
C VAL A 72 -3.25 -3.48 7.06
N ARG A 73 -3.95 -3.08 8.13
CA ARG A 73 -3.79 -1.72 8.68
C ARG A 73 -2.36 -1.46 9.13
N GLY A 74 -1.73 -2.43 9.79
CA GLY A 74 -0.33 -2.32 10.21
C GLY A 74 0.62 -2.16 9.05
N ALA A 75 0.42 -2.94 7.99
CA ALA A 75 1.24 -2.84 6.77
C ALA A 75 1.09 -1.46 6.13
N ALA A 76 -0.15 -0.93 6.05
CA ALA A 76 -0.40 0.40 5.51
C ALA A 76 0.26 1.49 6.34
N GLU A 77 0.19 1.39 7.67
CA GLU A 77 0.85 2.33 8.57
C GLU A 77 2.35 2.39 8.33
N ARG A 78 2.99 1.24 8.20
CA ARG A 78 4.43 1.17 7.93
C ARG A 78 4.79 1.75 6.57
N LEU A 79 3.98 1.46 5.54
CA LEU A 79 4.24 1.98 4.20
C LEU A 79 4.03 3.48 4.10
N CYS A 80 3.06 4.05 4.79
CA CYS A 80 2.85 5.49 4.75
C CYS A 80 3.88 6.27 5.58
N GLY A 81 4.63 5.58 6.43
CA GLY A 81 5.68 6.21 7.22
C GLY A 81 5.17 7.11 8.34
N LYS A 82 3.87 7.02 8.66
CA LYS A 82 3.26 7.81 9.72
C LYS A 82 2.80 6.91 10.84
N THR A 83 3.16 7.26 12.06
CA THR A 83 2.70 6.53 13.25
C THR A 83 2.42 7.53 14.35
N SER A 84 1.41 7.23 15.17
CA SER A 84 1.09 8.02 16.35
C SER A 84 1.99 7.70 17.53
N ASP A 85 2.74 6.62 17.48
CA ASP A 85 3.66 6.23 18.56
C ASP A 85 5.10 6.56 18.17
N PRO A 86 5.73 7.56 18.82
CA PRO A 86 7.10 7.97 18.49
C PRO A 86 8.15 6.90 18.76
N ARG A 87 7.78 5.82 19.47
CA ARG A 87 8.71 4.71 19.74
C ARG A 87 8.72 3.69 18.63
N LYS A 88 7.77 3.75 17.70
CA LYS A 88 7.70 2.83 16.56
C LYS A 88 8.54 3.34 15.40
N THR A 89 9.03 2.40 14.59
CA THR A 89 9.72 2.73 13.34
C THR A 89 8.73 3.37 12.37
N ALA A 90 9.10 4.53 11.84
CA ALA A 90 8.24 5.27 10.91
C ALA A 90 8.28 4.74 9.47
N PHE A 91 9.13 3.76 9.19
CA PHE A 91 9.30 3.25 7.83
C PHE A 91 9.13 1.74 7.78
N SER A 92 8.62 1.27 6.64
CA SER A 92 8.54 -0.16 6.39
C SER A 92 9.94 -0.76 6.29
N ILE A 93 10.20 -1.78 7.12
CA ILE A 93 11.46 -2.53 7.10
C ILE A 93 11.45 -3.53 5.95
N ASP A 94 10.28 -4.08 5.63
CA ASP A 94 10.09 -5.01 4.53
C ASP A 94 8.91 -4.54 3.67
N PRO A 95 9.17 -3.61 2.74
CA PRO A 95 8.12 -3.07 1.89
C PRO A 95 7.51 -4.12 0.95
N MET A 96 8.25 -5.17 0.60
CA MET A 96 7.73 -6.26 -0.22
C MET A 96 6.65 -7.02 0.52
N GLU A 97 6.92 -7.43 1.76
CA GLU A 97 5.95 -8.15 2.58
C GLU A 97 4.73 -7.28 2.89
N ASP A 98 4.95 -6.01 3.24
CA ASP A 98 3.85 -5.10 3.55
C ASP A 98 2.95 -4.88 2.33
N ALA A 99 3.53 -4.71 1.15
CA ALA A 99 2.76 -4.57 -0.07
C ALA A 99 1.98 -5.83 -0.38
N GLU A 100 2.61 -7.01 -0.28
CA GLU A 100 1.93 -8.29 -0.54
C GLU A 100 0.75 -8.51 0.39
N THR A 101 0.91 -8.18 1.67
CA THR A 101 -0.17 -8.30 2.66
C THR A 101 -1.41 -7.50 2.22
N ILE A 102 -1.21 -6.26 1.80
CA ILE A 102 -2.30 -5.40 1.37
C ILE A 102 -2.89 -5.86 0.04
N LEU A 103 -2.03 -6.17 -0.93
CA LEU A 103 -2.48 -6.59 -2.26
C LEU A 103 -3.28 -7.89 -2.22
N ASP A 104 -2.85 -8.86 -1.43
CA ASP A 104 -3.56 -10.12 -1.27
C ASP A 104 -4.95 -9.90 -0.69
N TRP A 105 -5.05 -9.02 0.32
CA TRP A 105 -6.35 -8.70 0.91
C TRP A 105 -7.27 -8.02 -0.11
N ILE A 106 -6.79 -7.02 -0.84
CA ILE A 106 -7.61 -6.33 -1.84
C ILE A 106 -8.09 -7.31 -2.91
N ARG A 107 -7.22 -8.20 -3.39
CA ARG A 107 -7.61 -9.21 -4.38
C ARG A 107 -8.68 -10.14 -3.83
N SER A 108 -8.67 -10.41 -2.54
CA SER A 108 -9.63 -11.33 -1.92
C SER A 108 -11.03 -10.71 -1.77
N ILE A 109 -11.14 -9.39 -1.77
CA ILE A 109 -12.42 -8.70 -1.51
C ILE A 109 -12.99 -7.97 -2.73
N GLN A 110 -12.29 -7.98 -3.84
CA GLN A 110 -12.79 -7.27 -5.03
C GLN A 110 -13.92 -8.01 -5.78
#